data_93047f2180c630e44fe6e8a05c2f753a
#
_entry.id   93047f2180c630e44fe6e8a05c2f753a
#
_cell.length_a   1.000
_cell.length_b   1.000
_cell.length_c   1.000
_cell.angle_alpha   90.00
_cell.angle_beta   90.00
_cell.angle_gamma   90.00
#
_symmetry.space_group_name_H-M   'P 1'
#
loop_
_entity.id
_entity.type
_entity.pdbx_description
1 polymer ?
#
loop_
_entity_poly.entity_id
_entity_poly.type
_entity_poly.pdbx_seq_one_letter_code
_entity_poly.pdbx_strand_id
1 'polypeptide(L)'
;MRDGFVKVAAGTPRIRVADCHYNAEQIFTMMREADQQGVRVLCLPELCLTGYTCGDLFLQDTLLRGAEEGLNTILEATRNLDLVAAVGLPVRDKWDGKLYNCAALIPKVHLPNYGEFYEKRWFASGKDVDHTITLCGQDVCLSDRLIWACEEVPDLVIGVEICEDLWAPEPPSTALARSGATL
;
A
#
# COMPACT_ATOMS: atom_id res chain seq x y z
N MET A 1 10.37 -21.64 2.20
CA MET A 1 11.62 -21.04 2.74
C MET A 1 12.76 -22.04 2.65
N ARG A 2 13.96 -21.59 2.32
CA ARG A 2 15.19 -22.39 2.47
C ARG A 2 16.03 -21.77 3.59
N ASP A 3 16.47 -22.60 4.52
CA ASP A 3 17.46 -22.25 5.56
C ASP A 3 17.08 -21.07 6.49
N GLY A 4 15.78 -20.83 6.70
CA GLY A 4 15.30 -19.73 7.56
C GLY A 4 15.32 -18.33 6.92
N PHE A 5 15.64 -18.20 5.62
CA PHE A 5 15.66 -16.93 4.91
C PHE A 5 14.38 -16.69 4.12
N VAL A 6 13.88 -15.46 4.17
CA VAL A 6 12.79 -14.96 3.33
C VAL A 6 13.37 -13.99 2.29
N LYS A 7 13.12 -14.24 1.02
CA LYS A 7 13.55 -13.33 -0.04
C LYS A 7 12.54 -12.19 -0.16
N VAL A 8 13.02 -10.97 0.02
CA VAL A 8 12.25 -9.74 -0.11
C VAL A 8 12.77 -8.93 -1.29
N ALA A 9 11.93 -8.07 -1.86
CA ALA A 9 12.31 -7.16 -2.92
C ALA A 9 11.58 -5.81 -2.82
N ALA A 10 12.26 -4.75 -3.27
CA ALA A 10 11.65 -3.48 -3.61
C ALA A 10 11.56 -3.39 -5.14
N GLY A 11 10.40 -3.05 -5.66
CA GLY A 11 10.15 -2.96 -7.09
C GLY A 11 9.68 -1.57 -7.50
N THR A 12 10.16 -1.06 -8.65
CA THR A 12 9.75 0.23 -9.19
C THR A 12 9.17 0.02 -10.60
N PRO A 13 7.84 -0.15 -10.73
CA PRO A 13 7.19 -0.34 -12.01
C PRO A 13 7.26 0.94 -12.85
N ARG A 14 7.19 0.80 -14.17
CA ARG A 14 6.94 1.95 -15.03
C ARG A 14 5.48 2.37 -14.88
N ILE A 15 5.25 3.62 -14.53
CA ILE A 15 3.90 4.14 -14.33
C ILE A 15 3.60 5.30 -15.28
N ARG A 16 2.30 5.55 -15.48
CA ARG A 16 1.73 6.75 -16.11
C ARG A 16 0.82 7.43 -15.11
N VAL A 17 0.97 8.74 -14.97
CA VAL A 17 0.13 9.52 -14.05
C VAL A 17 -1.34 9.38 -14.43
N ALA A 18 -2.19 9.02 -13.47
CA ALA A 18 -3.63 8.82 -13.59
C ALA A 18 -4.09 7.68 -14.54
N ASP A 19 -3.19 6.89 -15.09
CA ASP A 19 -3.51 5.72 -15.94
C ASP A 19 -3.48 4.43 -15.09
N CYS A 20 -4.50 4.26 -14.25
CA CYS A 20 -4.57 3.15 -13.28
C CYS A 20 -4.56 1.78 -13.97
N HIS A 21 -5.17 1.67 -15.15
CA HIS A 21 -5.21 0.41 -15.89
C HIS A 21 -3.80 0.00 -16.36
N TYR A 22 -3.08 0.92 -17.03
CA TYR A 22 -1.69 0.67 -17.43
C TYR A 22 -0.81 0.36 -16.22
N ASN A 23 -0.96 1.12 -15.14
CA ASN A 23 -0.16 0.94 -13.93
C ASN A 23 -0.42 -0.43 -13.29
N ALA A 24 -1.67 -0.89 -13.24
CA ALA A 24 -2.04 -2.22 -12.73
C ALA A 24 -1.38 -3.33 -13.54
N GLU A 25 -1.34 -3.24 -14.87
CA GLU A 25 -0.66 -4.21 -15.74
C GLU A 25 0.86 -4.26 -15.46
N GLN A 26 1.50 -3.10 -15.27
CA GLN A 26 2.93 -3.04 -14.95
C GLN A 26 3.23 -3.62 -13.57
N ILE A 27 2.39 -3.32 -12.58
CA ILE A 27 2.49 -3.86 -11.22
C ILE A 27 2.34 -5.38 -11.26
N PHE A 28 1.30 -5.90 -11.91
CA PHE A 28 1.09 -7.34 -12.07
C PHE A 28 2.28 -8.04 -12.75
N THR A 29 2.81 -7.45 -13.83
CA THR A 29 3.97 -8.01 -14.53
C THR A 29 5.17 -8.13 -13.58
N MET A 30 5.43 -7.10 -12.78
CA MET A 30 6.51 -7.10 -11.79
C MET A 30 6.25 -8.12 -10.67
N MET A 31 5.03 -8.25 -10.18
CA MET A 31 4.68 -9.26 -9.17
C MET A 31 4.92 -10.68 -9.68
N ARG A 32 4.55 -10.96 -10.92
CA ARG A 32 4.80 -12.26 -11.56
C ARG A 32 6.31 -12.55 -11.71
N GLU A 33 7.10 -11.55 -12.11
CA GLU A 33 8.56 -11.69 -12.22
C GLU A 33 9.21 -11.90 -10.84
N ALA A 34 8.72 -11.21 -9.81
CA ALA A 34 9.19 -11.37 -8.43
C ALA A 34 8.89 -12.79 -7.91
N ASP A 35 7.67 -13.31 -8.14
CA ASP A 35 7.27 -14.66 -7.75
C ASP A 35 8.14 -15.73 -8.45
N GLN A 36 8.38 -15.60 -9.75
CA GLN A 36 9.28 -16.50 -10.51
C GLN A 36 10.70 -16.51 -9.95
N GLN A 37 11.15 -15.41 -9.35
CA GLN A 37 12.44 -15.31 -8.69
C GLN A 37 12.41 -15.79 -7.23
N GLY A 38 11.27 -16.24 -6.72
CA GLY A 38 11.11 -16.74 -5.36
C GLY A 38 11.03 -15.63 -4.30
N VAL A 39 10.68 -14.40 -4.69
CA VAL A 39 10.39 -13.31 -3.76
C VAL A 39 9.10 -13.65 -3.00
N ARG A 40 9.08 -13.40 -1.69
CA ARG A 40 7.92 -13.64 -0.83
C ARG A 40 7.26 -12.36 -0.34
N VAL A 41 8.03 -11.27 -0.26
CA VAL A 41 7.50 -9.94 0.10
C VAL A 41 8.02 -8.94 -0.92
N LEU A 42 7.10 -8.24 -1.59
CA LEU A 42 7.40 -7.20 -2.57
C LEU A 42 6.86 -5.85 -2.07
N CYS A 43 7.75 -4.87 -1.91
CA CYS A 43 7.36 -3.49 -1.61
C CYS A 43 7.35 -2.68 -2.90
N LEU A 44 6.23 -1.98 -3.18
CA LEU A 44 6.07 -1.09 -4.32
C LEU A 44 6.00 0.38 -3.86
N PRO A 45 6.26 1.36 -4.76
CA PRO A 45 6.27 2.76 -4.39
C PRO A 45 4.91 3.29 -3.91
N GLU A 46 4.96 4.33 -3.10
CA GLU A 46 3.80 5.13 -2.69
C GLU A 46 2.96 5.54 -3.90
N LEU A 47 1.62 5.37 -3.79
CA LEU A 47 0.65 5.74 -4.83
C LEU A 47 0.99 5.19 -6.24
N CYS A 48 1.71 4.07 -6.34
CA CYS A 48 2.17 3.52 -7.62
C CYS A 48 1.02 3.15 -8.57
N LEU A 49 -0.19 2.91 -8.06
CA LEU A 49 -1.34 2.57 -8.89
C LEU A 49 -1.90 3.79 -9.63
N THR A 50 -1.79 5.00 -9.07
CA THR A 50 -2.24 6.24 -9.70
C THR A 50 -1.10 7.11 -10.22
N GLY A 51 0.07 6.98 -9.64
CA GLY A 51 1.15 7.96 -9.67
C GLY A 51 1.00 9.01 -8.56
N TYR A 52 2.12 9.45 -8.01
CA TYR A 52 2.16 10.42 -6.90
C TYR A 52 1.71 11.83 -7.35
N THR A 53 2.02 12.22 -8.58
CA THR A 53 1.85 13.59 -9.09
C THR A 53 0.48 13.87 -9.73
N CYS A 54 -0.57 13.16 -9.32
CA CYS A 54 -1.93 13.36 -9.84
C CYS A 54 -2.54 14.71 -9.46
N GLY A 55 -2.05 15.39 -8.41
CA GLY A 55 -2.57 16.70 -8.00
C GLY A 55 -4.07 16.65 -7.67
N ASP A 56 -4.81 17.65 -8.15
CA ASP A 56 -6.25 17.74 -7.89
C ASP A 56 -7.09 16.62 -8.55
N LEU A 57 -6.50 15.75 -9.38
CA LEU A 57 -7.18 14.55 -9.86
C LEU A 57 -7.54 13.60 -8.71
N PHE A 58 -6.82 13.64 -7.58
CA PHE A 58 -7.21 12.89 -6.38
C PHE A 58 -8.59 13.25 -5.83
N LEU A 59 -9.13 14.41 -6.18
CA LEU A 59 -10.49 14.83 -5.82
C LEU A 59 -11.55 14.28 -6.79
N GLN A 60 -11.14 13.64 -7.89
CA GLN A 60 -12.02 13.13 -8.93
C GLN A 60 -12.41 11.68 -8.70
N ASP A 61 -13.72 11.41 -8.63
CA ASP A 61 -14.23 10.04 -8.46
C ASP A 61 -13.79 9.09 -9.59
N THR A 62 -13.54 9.63 -10.78
CA THR A 62 -13.02 8.83 -11.91
C THR A 62 -11.66 8.22 -11.61
N LEU A 63 -10.72 9.00 -11.02
CA LEU A 63 -9.40 8.47 -10.63
C LEU A 63 -9.53 7.43 -9.53
N LEU A 64 -10.36 7.70 -8.52
CA LEU A 64 -10.51 6.80 -7.37
C LEU A 64 -11.16 5.47 -7.77
N ARG A 65 -12.18 5.50 -8.63
CA ARG A 65 -12.74 4.27 -9.21
C ARG A 65 -11.72 3.53 -10.05
N GLY A 66 -10.97 4.23 -10.90
CA GLY A 66 -9.90 3.61 -11.69
C GLY A 66 -8.83 2.96 -10.81
N ALA A 67 -8.50 3.53 -9.65
CA ALA A 67 -7.59 2.93 -8.68
C ALA A 67 -8.19 1.65 -8.05
N GLU A 68 -9.46 1.65 -7.64
CA GLU A 68 -10.14 0.46 -7.11
C GLU A 68 -10.26 -0.64 -8.18
N GLU A 69 -10.63 -0.31 -9.42
CA GLU A 69 -10.68 -1.24 -10.55
C GLU A 69 -9.30 -1.83 -10.87
N GLY A 70 -8.25 -1.00 -10.86
CA GLY A 70 -6.87 -1.44 -11.04
C GLY A 70 -6.40 -2.39 -9.93
N LEU A 71 -6.73 -2.09 -8.67
CA LEU A 71 -6.45 -2.99 -7.55
C LEU A 71 -7.19 -4.33 -7.72
N ASN A 72 -8.47 -4.29 -8.09
CA ASN A 72 -9.24 -5.51 -8.35
C ASN A 72 -8.62 -6.36 -9.46
N THR A 73 -8.14 -5.74 -10.53
CA THR A 73 -7.41 -6.42 -11.61
C THR A 73 -6.16 -7.11 -11.10
N ILE A 74 -5.38 -6.44 -10.24
CA ILE A 74 -4.19 -7.02 -9.60
C ILE A 74 -4.58 -8.21 -8.73
N LEU A 75 -5.59 -8.07 -7.87
CA LEU A 75 -6.06 -9.14 -6.98
C LEU A 75 -6.47 -10.40 -7.75
N GLU A 76 -7.25 -10.23 -8.83
CA GLU A 76 -7.67 -11.35 -9.69
C GLU A 76 -6.49 -12.04 -10.37
N ALA A 77 -5.56 -11.26 -10.91
CA ALA A 77 -4.42 -11.76 -11.66
C ALA A 77 -3.35 -12.44 -10.79
N THR A 78 -3.29 -12.10 -9.51
CA THR A 78 -2.26 -12.57 -8.57
C THR A 78 -2.71 -13.71 -7.66
N ARG A 79 -3.93 -14.22 -7.79
CA ARG A 79 -4.50 -15.27 -6.93
C ARG A 79 -3.63 -16.53 -6.75
N ASN A 80 -2.80 -16.84 -7.75
CA ASN A 80 -1.96 -18.04 -7.76
C ASN A 80 -0.47 -17.72 -7.52
N LEU A 81 -0.14 -16.49 -7.18
CA LEU A 81 1.23 -16.11 -6.82
C LEU A 81 1.48 -16.38 -5.34
N ASP A 82 2.69 -16.80 -5.02
CA ASP A 82 3.11 -17.12 -3.65
C ASP A 82 3.97 -15.98 -3.08
N LEU A 83 3.41 -14.77 -3.09
CA LEU A 83 4.02 -13.57 -2.52
C LEU A 83 2.99 -12.62 -1.94
N VAL A 84 3.40 -11.80 -0.97
CA VAL A 84 2.67 -10.65 -0.47
C VAL A 84 3.25 -9.38 -1.07
N ALA A 85 2.40 -8.48 -1.55
CA ALA A 85 2.85 -7.19 -2.09
C ALA A 85 2.16 -6.01 -1.39
N ALA A 86 2.96 -5.01 -0.98
CA ALA A 86 2.45 -3.72 -0.56
C ALA A 86 2.27 -2.84 -1.80
N VAL A 87 1.02 -2.54 -2.15
CA VAL A 87 0.64 -1.69 -3.30
C VAL A 87 0.16 -0.34 -2.80
N GLY A 88 0.75 0.75 -3.29
CA GLY A 88 0.38 2.12 -2.94
C GLY A 88 -0.79 2.63 -3.79
N LEU A 89 -1.87 3.10 -3.13
CA LEU A 89 -3.06 3.62 -3.78
C LEU A 89 -3.84 4.61 -2.89
N PRO A 90 -4.64 5.53 -3.49
CA PRO A 90 -5.60 6.33 -2.74
C PRO A 90 -6.82 5.49 -2.38
N VAL A 91 -7.28 5.56 -1.15
CA VAL A 91 -8.49 4.88 -0.67
C VAL A 91 -9.46 5.91 -0.10
N ARG A 92 -10.68 5.98 -0.67
CA ARG A 92 -11.76 6.78 -0.10
C ARG A 92 -12.56 5.92 0.87
N ASP A 93 -12.55 6.32 2.11
CA ASP A 93 -13.42 5.73 3.12
C ASP A 93 -14.85 6.26 2.94
N LYS A 94 -15.80 5.33 2.76
CA LYS A 94 -17.22 5.66 2.58
C LYS A 94 -17.91 6.04 3.89
N TRP A 95 -17.31 5.67 5.03
CA TRP A 95 -17.89 5.93 6.35
C TRP A 95 -17.67 7.38 6.79
N ASP A 96 -16.45 7.91 6.64
CA ASP A 96 -16.13 9.28 7.05
C ASP A 96 -15.94 10.26 5.86
N GLY A 97 -15.98 9.74 4.63
CA GLY A 97 -15.85 10.50 3.38
C GLY A 97 -14.43 10.96 3.07
N LYS A 98 -13.45 10.64 3.91
CA LYS A 98 -12.07 11.09 3.73
C LYS A 98 -11.32 10.24 2.72
N LEU A 99 -10.29 10.84 2.15
CA LEU A 99 -9.35 10.18 1.25
C LEU A 99 -8.04 9.92 2.00
N TYR A 100 -7.56 8.68 1.94
CA TYR A 100 -6.31 8.25 2.55
C TYR A 100 -5.31 7.83 1.49
N ASN A 101 -4.03 8.17 1.72
CA ASN A 101 -2.90 7.61 1.00
C ASN A 101 -2.53 6.30 1.70
N CYS A 102 -2.72 5.17 1.03
CA CYS A 102 -2.59 3.85 1.63
C CYS A 102 -1.55 2.98 0.95
N ALA A 103 -0.95 2.10 1.71
CA ALA A 103 -0.23 0.94 1.21
C ALA A 103 -0.68 -0.31 2.00
N ALA A 104 -1.07 -1.38 1.30
CA ALA A 104 -1.52 -2.61 1.95
C ALA A 104 -2.57 -2.37 3.07
N LEU A 105 -3.53 -1.45 2.84
CA LEU A 105 -4.60 -1.04 3.78
C LEU A 105 -4.12 -0.28 5.04
N ILE A 106 -2.85 0.10 5.08
CA ILE A 106 -2.33 1.02 6.09
C ILE A 106 -2.41 2.44 5.54
N PRO A 107 -3.17 3.35 6.19
CA PRO A 107 -3.22 4.74 5.82
C PRO A 107 -2.00 5.48 6.37
N LYS A 108 -1.38 6.32 5.53
CA LYS A 108 -0.25 7.18 5.90
C LYS A 108 -0.62 8.10 7.06
N VAL A 109 0.20 8.11 8.09
CA VAL A 109 -0.03 8.89 9.32
C VAL A 109 0.46 10.33 9.16
N HIS A 110 1.69 10.50 8.67
CA HIS A 110 2.34 11.79 8.54
C HIS A 110 2.31 12.27 7.09
N LEU A 111 1.57 13.35 6.85
CA LEU A 111 1.39 13.93 5.52
C LEU A 111 2.34 15.11 5.33
N PRO A 112 3.33 15.06 4.41
CA PRO A 112 4.18 16.19 4.13
C PRO A 112 3.37 17.34 3.51
N ASN A 113 3.65 18.57 3.96
CA ASN A 113 2.99 19.77 3.48
C ASN A 113 3.97 20.94 3.47
N TYR A 114 5.10 20.74 2.78
CA TYR A 114 6.20 21.69 2.65
C TYR A 114 6.94 21.46 1.32
N GLY A 115 7.65 22.48 0.83
CA GLY A 115 8.34 22.41 -0.46
C GLY A 115 7.36 22.13 -1.60
N GLU A 116 7.62 21.06 -2.34
CA GLU A 116 6.77 20.54 -3.41
C GLU A 116 5.65 19.60 -2.96
N PHE A 117 5.57 19.30 -1.67
CA PHE A 117 4.58 18.36 -1.13
C PHE A 117 3.35 19.10 -0.59
N TYR A 118 2.16 18.70 -1.05
CA TYR A 118 0.88 19.29 -0.68
C TYR A 118 -0.15 18.24 -0.28
N GLU A 119 0.27 17.14 0.38
CA GLU A 119 -0.59 15.99 0.65
C GLU A 119 -1.82 16.32 1.49
N LYS A 120 -1.72 17.28 2.43
CA LYS A 120 -2.86 17.74 3.24
C LYS A 120 -3.99 18.39 2.43
N ARG A 121 -3.74 18.74 1.16
CA ARG A 121 -4.77 19.24 0.24
C ARG A 121 -5.75 18.15 -0.16
N TRP A 122 -5.25 16.91 -0.26
CA TRP A 122 -6.01 15.78 -0.83
C TRP A 122 -6.31 14.70 0.20
N PHE A 123 -5.36 14.41 1.08
CA PHE A 123 -5.41 13.28 1.99
C PHE A 123 -5.64 13.69 3.44
N ALA A 124 -6.33 12.83 4.17
CA ALA A 124 -6.42 12.87 5.62
C ALA A 124 -5.30 12.04 6.25
N SER A 125 -4.88 12.43 7.46
CA SER A 125 -3.97 11.62 8.26
C SER A 125 -4.64 10.31 8.66
N GLY A 126 -3.91 9.20 8.53
CA GLY A 126 -4.33 7.89 8.98
C GLY A 126 -4.25 7.66 10.49
N LYS A 127 -3.79 8.67 11.24
CA LYS A 127 -3.63 8.54 12.70
C LYS A 127 -4.92 8.13 13.40
N ASP A 128 -4.84 7.08 14.20
CA ASP A 128 -5.94 6.49 14.97
C ASP A 128 -7.11 5.97 14.10
N VAL A 129 -6.90 5.77 12.81
CA VAL A 129 -7.85 5.06 11.95
C VAL A 129 -7.79 3.58 12.28
N ASP A 130 -8.93 2.99 12.63
CA ASP A 130 -9.04 1.56 12.96
C ASP A 130 -10.49 1.09 12.81
N HIS A 131 -10.88 0.72 11.60
CA HIS A 131 -12.22 0.22 11.30
C HIS A 131 -12.27 -0.58 10.00
N THR A 132 -13.39 -1.27 9.79
CA THR A 132 -13.62 -2.07 8.58
C THR A 132 -14.19 -1.19 7.46
N ILE A 133 -13.64 -1.36 6.26
CA ILE A 133 -14.15 -0.78 5.02
C ILE A 133 -14.43 -1.88 4.00
N THR A 134 -15.29 -1.59 3.01
CA THR A 134 -15.44 -2.47 1.85
C THR A 134 -14.59 -1.95 0.70
N LEU A 135 -13.62 -2.75 0.25
CA LEU A 135 -12.73 -2.46 -0.87
C LEU A 135 -12.65 -3.67 -1.81
N CYS A 136 -12.82 -3.46 -3.11
CA CYS A 136 -12.88 -4.53 -4.12
C CYS A 136 -13.86 -5.66 -3.74
N GLY A 137 -15.02 -5.32 -3.14
CA GLY A 137 -16.04 -6.28 -2.73
C GLY A 137 -15.68 -7.13 -1.51
N GLN A 138 -14.61 -6.81 -0.80
CA GLN A 138 -14.17 -7.47 0.42
C GLN A 138 -14.25 -6.53 1.61
N ASP A 139 -14.67 -7.03 2.77
CA ASP A 139 -14.57 -6.30 4.03
C ASP A 139 -13.17 -6.46 4.59
N VAL A 140 -12.46 -5.34 4.72
CA VAL A 140 -11.05 -5.29 5.08
C VAL A 140 -10.83 -4.26 6.19
N CYS A 141 -9.86 -4.50 7.05
CA CYS A 141 -9.48 -3.55 8.08
C CYS A 141 -8.61 -2.43 7.47
N LEU A 142 -9.03 -1.17 7.65
CA LEU A 142 -8.22 0.02 7.40
C LEU A 142 -7.70 0.50 8.75
N SER A 143 -6.39 0.38 8.99
CA SER A 143 -5.83 0.73 10.31
C SER A 143 -4.37 1.14 10.20
N ASP A 144 -3.96 2.13 11.02
CA ASP A 144 -2.57 2.55 11.15
C ASP A 144 -1.72 1.60 12.03
N ARG A 145 -2.34 0.52 12.54
CA ARG A 145 -1.73 -0.43 13.50
C ARG A 145 -1.65 -1.86 12.98
N LEU A 146 -1.90 -2.08 11.70
CA LEU A 146 -1.88 -3.43 11.13
C LEU A 146 -0.44 -3.98 11.07
N ILE A 147 -0.32 -5.24 11.49
CA ILE A 147 0.83 -6.10 11.21
C ILE A 147 0.31 -7.41 10.62
N TRP A 148 1.08 -8.01 9.73
CA TRP A 148 0.74 -9.31 9.11
C TRP A 148 1.73 -10.37 9.56
N ALA A 149 1.26 -11.37 10.30
CA ALA A 149 2.05 -12.53 10.67
C ALA A 149 1.90 -13.65 9.63
N CYS A 150 3.01 -14.23 9.21
CA CYS A 150 3.00 -15.37 8.31
C CYS A 150 2.77 -16.65 9.13
N GLU A 151 1.73 -17.43 8.80
CA GLU A 151 1.41 -18.67 9.53
C GLU A 151 2.50 -19.74 9.37
N GLU A 152 3.09 -19.86 8.15
CA GLU A 152 4.14 -20.83 7.88
C GLU A 152 5.52 -20.41 8.40
N VAL A 153 5.66 -19.11 8.75
CA VAL A 153 6.93 -18.52 9.19
C VAL A 153 6.67 -17.64 10.39
N PRO A 154 6.61 -18.20 11.61
CA PRO A 154 6.20 -17.46 12.80
C PRO A 154 7.04 -16.19 13.09
N ASP A 155 8.31 -16.18 12.65
CA ASP A 155 9.21 -15.04 12.84
C ASP A 155 9.08 -13.97 11.72
N LEU A 156 8.26 -14.21 10.71
CA LEU A 156 7.95 -13.21 9.66
C LEU A 156 6.70 -12.44 10.03
N VAL A 157 6.88 -11.27 10.58
CA VAL A 157 5.81 -10.32 10.90
C VAL A 157 6.11 -9.01 10.18
N ILE A 158 5.21 -8.61 9.28
CA ILE A 158 5.39 -7.47 8.38
C ILE A 158 4.64 -6.27 8.94
N GLY A 159 5.34 -5.14 9.06
CA GLY A 159 4.77 -3.81 9.27
C GLY A 159 5.00 -2.92 8.05
N VAL A 160 4.15 -1.94 7.81
CA VAL A 160 4.27 -1.00 6.68
C VAL A 160 4.14 0.42 7.17
N GLU A 161 5.01 1.30 6.70
CA GLU A 161 4.89 2.76 6.84
C GLU A 161 5.19 3.43 5.50
N ILE A 162 4.76 4.68 5.31
CA ILE A 162 4.76 5.32 4.00
C ILE A 162 5.57 6.62 4.04
N CYS A 163 6.73 6.63 3.35
CA CYS A 163 7.53 7.82 3.02
C CYS A 163 7.78 8.75 4.24
N GLU A 164 7.01 9.85 4.39
CA GLU A 164 7.16 10.84 5.46
C GLU A 164 7.01 10.21 6.86
N ASP A 165 6.30 9.11 6.98
CA ASP A 165 6.14 8.39 8.25
C ASP A 165 7.49 8.03 8.86
N LEU A 166 8.48 7.62 8.05
CA LEU A 166 9.82 7.26 8.51
C LEU A 166 10.60 8.46 9.11
N TRP A 167 10.32 9.67 8.61
CA TRP A 167 11.06 10.88 8.99
C TRP A 167 10.42 11.63 10.16
N ALA A 168 9.27 11.19 10.63
CA ALA A 168 8.57 11.78 11.76
C ALA A 168 9.35 11.56 13.07
N PRO A 169 9.20 12.44 14.08
CA PRO A 169 9.83 12.25 15.40
C PRO A 169 9.41 10.94 16.08
N GLU A 170 8.20 10.47 15.81
CA GLU A 170 7.66 9.18 16.27
C GLU A 170 7.16 8.41 15.04
N PRO A 171 8.03 7.70 14.32
CA PRO A 171 7.62 6.95 13.13
C PRO A 171 6.74 5.76 13.53
N PRO A 172 5.72 5.41 12.72
CA PRO A 172 4.88 4.24 12.95
C PRO A 172 5.67 2.95 13.17
N SER A 173 6.80 2.77 12.48
CA SER A 173 7.70 1.61 12.65
C SER A 173 8.13 1.38 14.09
N THR A 174 8.23 2.42 14.92
CA THR A 174 8.52 2.25 16.35
C THR A 174 7.42 1.45 17.07
N ALA A 175 6.15 1.77 16.80
CA ALA A 175 5.03 1.06 17.38
C ALA A 175 4.88 -0.34 16.76
N LEU A 176 5.06 -0.47 15.44
CA LEU A 176 5.00 -1.73 14.71
C LEU A 176 6.07 -2.73 15.22
N ALA A 177 7.33 -2.27 15.40
CA ALA A 177 8.40 -3.09 15.97
C ALA A 177 8.10 -3.53 17.40
N ARG A 178 7.56 -2.65 18.25
CA ARG A 178 7.13 -3.01 19.61
C ARG A 178 5.97 -4.00 19.62
N SER A 179 5.15 -4.03 18.57
CA SER A 179 4.06 -4.99 18.39
C SER A 179 4.54 -6.31 17.77
N GLY A 180 5.83 -6.44 17.44
CA GLY A 180 6.46 -7.67 16.98
C GLY A 180 6.77 -7.71 15.49
N ALA A 181 6.64 -6.61 14.74
CA ALA A 181 7.09 -6.57 13.34
C ALA A 181 8.59 -6.83 13.26
N THR A 182 8.98 -7.71 12.34
CA THR A 182 10.38 -8.11 12.10
C THR A 182 10.88 -7.71 10.71
N LEU A 183 9.95 -7.26 9.84
CA LEU A 183 10.20 -6.73 8.52
C LEU A 183 9.34 -5.48 8.28
#